data_3cb86c6c160613d4b9477d2c306a0e47
#
_entry.id   3cb86c6c160613d4b9477d2c306a0e47
#
_cell.length_a   1.000
_cell.length_b   1.000
_cell.length_c   1.000
_cell.angle_alpha   90.00
_cell.angle_beta   90.00
_cell.angle_gamma   90.00
#
_symmetry.space_group_name_H-M   'P 1'
#
loop_
_entity.id
_entity.type
_entity.pdbx_description
1 polymer ?
#
loop_
_entity_poly.entity_id
_entity_poly.type
_entity_poly.pdbx_seq_one_letter_code
_entity_poly.pdbx_strand_id
1 'polypeptide(L)'
;MIGMLSRLMVCALLSATFSFAQSNAGQSASQTSNANPSTDWRATHNSAIVIDTHADTPGRFVDENFDLSQDAGTGYMDFNKIKAGNLGAEFFSIWVEPGANKGHEAKRALDMIDSVYMQAERHPDKMMMAFSTQDILTAHREHKFAALLGVEGGHAIEGDIRILRDYYRLGVRYMTLTWSNTNEIGDSSGDVTDPKLQHHNGLTPFGRQVVTEMNRMGMIVDISHVADTTFYQAVEMSRAPVIASHSSSRALTNAPRNMTDDMLRTLAKNNGVAQVNFYCAFISEKYRTTAHQLAEQKDPDYLKVQELFIKAQTPEVVQELAAAKARLAAKLPRPPLSDLIDHVDHMVKVAGVDHVGLGSDFDGIDCSPQGMDSVADLPKISEALAQRGYTASDLDKILGGNLLRVFGDVEKVSQQMQKEGVRD
;
A
#
# COMPACT_ATOMS: atom_id res chain seq x y z
N MET A 1 41.23 8.67 -24.04
CA MET A 1 41.26 8.65 -25.51
C MET A 1 39.83 8.48 -25.93
N ILE A 2 39.22 9.61 -26.32
CA ILE A 2 38.86 9.91 -27.71
C ILE A 2 37.76 8.90 -28.17
N GLY A 3 36.57 9.26 -28.54
CA GLY A 3 35.94 10.46 -29.00
C GLY A 3 34.71 10.10 -29.79
N MET A 4 33.92 11.06 -29.97
CA MET A 4 33.20 11.59 -31.15
C MET A 4 31.72 11.22 -31.18
N LEU A 5 30.92 12.26 -30.95
CA LEU A 5 30.30 13.25 -31.89
C LEU A 5 29.03 12.75 -32.56
N SER A 6 27.92 13.29 -32.11
CA SER A 6 27.02 14.24 -32.85
C SER A 6 26.47 13.79 -34.21
N ARG A 7 25.13 13.76 -34.33
CA ARG A 7 24.43 14.36 -35.49
C ARG A 7 23.03 14.85 -35.09
N LEU A 8 22.88 16.18 -35.12
CA LEU A 8 21.63 16.89 -35.32
C LEU A 8 21.07 16.58 -36.70
N MET A 9 19.73 16.45 -36.80
CA MET A 9 19.03 16.65 -38.05
C MET A 9 17.80 17.53 -37.81
N VAL A 10 17.92 18.74 -38.26
CA VAL A 10 16.89 19.75 -38.43
C VAL A 10 16.10 19.39 -39.69
N CYS A 11 14.79 19.40 -39.63
CA CYS A 11 13.91 19.57 -40.78
C CYS A 11 12.81 20.52 -40.48
N ALA A 12 12.68 21.44 -41.42
CA ALA A 12 11.98 22.70 -41.37
C ALA A 12 10.46 22.59 -41.62
N LEU A 13 9.81 23.63 -41.13
CA LEU A 13 8.43 24.10 -41.32
C LEU A 13 7.91 24.06 -42.77
N LEU A 14 6.65 23.71 -42.92
CA LEU A 14 5.77 24.24 -43.98
C LEU A 14 4.41 24.55 -43.37
N SER A 15 4.14 25.85 -43.33
CA SER A 15 2.88 26.50 -42.99
C SER A 15 1.91 26.40 -44.16
N ALA A 16 0.67 26.00 -43.91
CA ALA A 16 -0.45 26.23 -44.81
C ALA A 16 -1.59 26.87 -44.02
N THR A 17 -1.81 28.12 -44.26
CA THR A 17 -2.96 28.92 -43.84
C THR A 17 -4.17 28.60 -44.71
N PHE A 18 -5.28 28.22 -44.11
CA PHE A 18 -6.60 28.31 -44.74
C PHE A 18 -7.52 29.13 -43.85
N SER A 19 -7.85 30.34 -44.37
CA SER A 19 -8.94 31.15 -43.86
C SER A 19 -10.26 30.61 -44.42
N PHE A 20 -11.25 30.43 -43.57
CA PHE A 20 -12.65 30.41 -43.97
C PHE A 20 -13.50 31.27 -43.02
N ALA A 21 -14.43 31.98 -43.66
CA ALA A 21 -15.20 33.07 -43.15
C ALA A 21 -16.29 32.65 -42.15
N GLN A 22 -16.62 33.63 -41.30
CA GLN A 22 -17.75 33.64 -40.36
C GLN A 22 -19.11 33.51 -41.07
N SER A 23 -20.03 32.75 -40.48
CA SER A 23 -21.46 33.04 -40.52
C SER A 23 -22.04 32.90 -39.12
N ASN A 24 -22.46 34.01 -38.56
CA ASN A 24 -23.27 34.12 -37.36
C ASN A 24 -24.66 33.51 -37.57
N ALA A 25 -25.05 32.56 -36.73
CA ALA A 25 -26.45 32.34 -36.42
C ALA A 25 -26.53 31.99 -34.93
N GLY A 26 -27.06 32.92 -34.15
CA GLY A 26 -27.31 32.76 -32.74
C GLY A 26 -28.38 31.70 -32.46
N GLN A 27 -28.06 30.76 -31.59
CA GLN A 27 -29.03 30.07 -30.77
C GLN A 27 -28.47 29.98 -29.35
N SER A 28 -29.07 30.76 -28.47
CA SER A 28 -28.93 30.65 -27.03
C SER A 28 -29.49 29.30 -26.58
N ALA A 29 -28.63 28.30 -26.48
CA ALA A 29 -28.95 27.10 -25.74
C ALA A 29 -28.61 27.37 -24.28
N SER A 30 -29.60 27.47 -23.44
CA SER A 30 -29.46 27.41 -21.99
C SER A 30 -28.79 26.08 -21.63
N GLN A 31 -27.51 26.11 -21.33
CA GLN A 31 -26.86 25.02 -20.67
C GLN A 31 -27.44 24.91 -19.24
N THR A 32 -28.46 24.09 -19.08
CA THR A 32 -28.77 23.55 -17.77
C THR A 32 -27.56 22.72 -17.36
N SER A 33 -26.72 23.28 -16.53
CA SER A 33 -25.72 22.53 -15.80
C SER A 33 -26.47 21.49 -14.95
N ASN A 34 -26.53 20.25 -15.43
CA ASN A 34 -26.81 19.11 -14.57
C ASN A 34 -25.62 18.98 -13.63
N ALA A 35 -25.59 19.81 -12.58
CA ALA A 35 -24.78 19.54 -11.43
C ALA A 35 -25.30 18.22 -10.88
N ASN A 36 -24.55 17.14 -11.04
CA ASN A 36 -24.75 15.92 -10.29
C ASN A 36 -24.88 16.32 -8.82
N PRO A 37 -25.89 15.83 -8.08
CA PRO A 37 -25.97 16.13 -6.66
C PRO A 37 -24.63 15.76 -6.04
N SER A 38 -23.99 16.72 -5.38
CA SER A 38 -22.70 16.50 -4.74
C SER A 38 -22.84 15.29 -3.80
N THR A 39 -21.97 14.29 -3.99
CA THR A 39 -21.95 13.13 -3.09
C THR A 39 -21.81 13.59 -1.66
N ASP A 40 -22.72 13.18 -0.78
CA ASP A 40 -22.55 13.38 0.67
C ASP A 40 -21.44 12.44 1.16
N TRP A 41 -20.22 12.87 0.90
CA TRP A 41 -19.03 12.09 1.22
C TRP A 41 -18.88 11.83 2.73
N ARG A 42 -19.39 12.75 3.59
CA ARG A 42 -19.33 12.57 5.03
C ARG A 42 -20.22 11.42 5.49
N ALA A 43 -21.47 11.41 5.03
CA ALA A 43 -22.39 10.31 5.33
C ALA A 43 -21.82 8.98 4.77
N THR A 44 -21.31 8.98 3.54
CA THR A 44 -20.72 7.79 2.92
C THR A 44 -19.50 7.32 3.72
N HIS A 45 -18.54 8.21 4.03
CA HIS A 45 -17.35 7.85 4.80
C HIS A 45 -17.70 7.27 6.17
N ASN A 46 -18.65 7.90 6.87
CA ASN A 46 -19.07 7.47 8.20
C ASN A 46 -19.84 6.14 8.23
N SER A 47 -20.46 5.76 7.11
CA SER A 47 -21.17 4.46 6.99
C SER A 47 -20.33 3.35 6.39
N ALA A 48 -19.24 3.69 5.70
CA ALA A 48 -18.34 2.72 5.08
C ALA A 48 -17.53 1.97 6.14
N ILE A 49 -17.13 0.74 5.79
CA ILE A 49 -16.06 0.03 6.51
C ILE A 49 -14.74 0.47 5.90
N VAL A 50 -14.12 1.49 6.49
CA VAL A 50 -12.81 1.97 6.03
C VAL A 50 -11.76 0.96 6.42
N ILE A 51 -11.02 0.46 5.44
CA ILE A 51 -9.97 -0.55 5.63
C ILE A 51 -8.66 0.01 5.09
N ASP A 52 -7.65 0.02 5.92
CA ASP A 52 -6.26 0.21 5.52
C ASP A 52 -5.57 -1.16 5.47
N THR A 53 -4.84 -1.43 4.42
CA THR A 53 -4.26 -2.76 4.21
C THR A 53 -2.81 -2.89 4.66
N HIS A 54 -2.21 -1.82 5.18
CA HIS A 54 -0.82 -1.89 5.60
C HIS A 54 -0.42 -0.77 6.55
N ALA A 55 -0.06 -1.13 7.79
CA ALA A 55 0.60 -0.24 8.73
C ALA A 55 1.60 -1.00 9.62
N ASP A 56 2.80 -0.42 9.81
CA ASP A 56 3.91 -1.04 10.56
C ASP A 56 3.88 -0.79 12.07
N THR A 57 2.73 -0.39 12.58
CA THR A 57 2.53 -0.10 14.01
C THR A 57 2.95 -1.24 14.96
N PRO A 58 2.91 -2.57 14.60
CA PRO A 58 3.39 -3.63 15.48
C PRO A 58 4.85 -3.52 15.90
N GLY A 59 5.71 -2.92 15.06
CA GLY A 59 7.07 -2.59 15.46
C GLY A 59 7.13 -1.74 16.72
N ARG A 60 6.25 -0.75 16.84
CA ARG A 60 6.15 0.14 18.00
C ARG A 60 5.61 -0.57 19.25
N PHE A 61 4.69 -1.53 19.08
CA PHE A 61 4.19 -2.31 20.22
C PHE A 61 5.33 -3.09 20.89
N VAL A 62 6.23 -3.69 20.09
CA VAL A 62 7.35 -4.50 20.59
C VAL A 62 8.51 -3.62 21.05
N ASP A 63 8.94 -2.66 20.25
CA ASP A 63 10.20 -1.94 20.47
C ASP A 63 10.06 -0.72 21.37
N GLU A 64 8.86 -0.10 21.41
CA GLU A 64 8.57 1.10 22.18
C GLU A 64 7.62 0.84 23.36
N ASN A 65 7.10 -0.41 23.48
CA ASN A 65 6.03 -0.75 24.42
C ASN A 65 4.82 0.19 24.28
N PHE A 66 4.55 0.63 23.03
CA PHE A 66 3.43 1.51 22.70
C PHE A 66 2.10 0.75 22.88
N ASP A 67 1.08 1.46 23.37
CA ASP A 67 -0.27 0.94 23.52
C ASP A 67 -1.26 1.88 22.82
N LEU A 68 -2.19 1.32 22.02
CA LEU A 68 -3.15 2.11 21.23
C LEU A 68 -4.08 3.01 22.06
N SER A 69 -4.16 2.79 23.38
CA SER A 69 -4.91 3.69 24.29
C SER A 69 -4.13 4.96 24.65
N GLN A 70 -2.83 4.99 24.39
CA GLN A 70 -1.98 6.16 24.60
C GLN A 70 -2.16 7.14 23.44
N ASP A 71 -1.97 8.44 23.71
CA ASP A 71 -1.86 9.42 22.65
C ASP A 71 -0.56 9.17 21.85
N ALA A 72 -0.71 8.84 20.59
CA ALA A 72 0.43 8.60 19.70
C ALA A 72 1.23 9.89 19.38
N GLY A 73 0.77 11.06 19.81
CA GLY A 73 1.42 12.33 19.49
C GLY A 73 1.54 12.53 17.98
N THR A 74 2.78 12.53 17.47
CA THR A 74 3.10 12.62 16.04
C THR A 74 3.03 11.27 15.30
N GLY A 75 2.81 10.15 16.00
CA GLY A 75 2.60 8.82 15.41
C GLY A 75 1.26 8.73 14.67
N TYR A 76 1.17 7.77 13.79
CA TYR A 76 0.06 7.70 12.84
C TYR A 76 -1.22 7.11 13.42
N MET A 77 -1.17 6.28 14.46
CA MET A 77 -2.31 5.51 14.94
C MET A 77 -2.42 5.48 16.47
N ASP A 78 -3.62 5.72 16.99
CA ASP A 78 -4.12 5.46 18.33
C ASP A 78 -5.65 5.37 18.28
N PHE A 79 -6.34 4.93 19.35
CA PHE A 79 -7.81 4.77 19.32
C PHE A 79 -8.58 6.07 19.07
N ASN A 80 -8.05 7.23 19.44
CA ASN A 80 -8.72 8.51 19.14
C ASN A 80 -8.60 8.84 17.65
N LYS A 81 -7.44 8.62 17.05
CA LYS A 81 -7.20 8.81 15.63
C LYS A 81 -7.96 7.79 14.78
N ILE A 82 -7.99 6.52 15.17
CA ILE A 82 -8.81 5.45 14.55
C ILE A 82 -10.27 5.88 14.51
N LYS A 83 -10.81 6.34 15.65
CA LYS A 83 -12.18 6.83 15.73
C LYS A 83 -12.43 8.07 14.86
N ALA A 84 -11.51 9.03 14.89
CA ALA A 84 -11.65 10.27 14.11
C ALA A 84 -11.61 10.01 12.59
N GLY A 85 -10.80 9.04 12.15
CA GLY A 85 -10.68 8.62 10.75
C GLY A 85 -11.74 7.61 10.31
N ASN A 86 -12.65 7.19 11.21
CA ASN A 86 -13.59 6.08 10.96
C ASN A 86 -12.90 4.80 10.43
N LEU A 87 -11.64 4.55 10.84
CA LEU A 87 -10.92 3.35 10.44
C LEU A 87 -11.56 2.12 11.08
N GLY A 88 -12.21 1.30 10.25
CA GLY A 88 -12.95 0.11 10.70
C GLY A 88 -12.09 -1.14 10.80
N ALA A 89 -11.07 -1.26 9.96
CA ALA A 89 -10.15 -2.39 9.97
C ALA A 89 -8.74 -1.98 9.51
N GLU A 90 -7.74 -2.66 10.06
CA GLU A 90 -6.34 -2.49 9.72
C GLU A 90 -5.67 -3.84 9.53
N PHE A 91 -4.88 -3.97 8.45
CA PHE A 91 -3.91 -5.04 8.35
C PHE A 91 -2.58 -4.57 8.95
N PHE A 92 -2.32 -4.97 10.15
CA PHE A 92 -1.03 -4.75 10.82
C PHE A 92 0.08 -5.52 10.12
N SER A 93 1.08 -4.80 9.65
CA SER A 93 2.26 -5.38 9.02
C SER A 93 3.15 -6.06 10.06
N ILE A 94 3.41 -7.33 9.83
CA ILE A 94 4.41 -8.11 10.55
C ILE A 94 5.68 -8.06 9.70
N TRP A 95 6.36 -6.91 9.75
CA TRP A 95 7.58 -6.68 9.01
C TRP A 95 8.81 -7.04 9.85
N VAL A 96 9.71 -7.79 9.24
CA VAL A 96 10.97 -8.21 9.87
C VAL A 96 12.14 -7.70 9.05
N GLU A 97 13.02 -6.91 9.67
CA GLU A 97 14.22 -6.43 9.00
C GLU A 97 15.17 -7.60 8.72
N PRO A 98 15.49 -7.91 7.44
CA PRO A 98 16.21 -9.14 7.10
C PRO A 98 17.65 -9.19 7.62
N GLY A 99 18.33 -8.05 7.69
CA GLY A 99 19.73 -7.97 8.11
C GLY A 99 19.93 -8.16 9.61
N ALA A 100 19.13 -7.44 10.40
CA ALA A 100 19.23 -7.45 11.86
C ALA A 100 18.70 -8.74 12.49
N ASN A 101 17.75 -9.41 11.83
CA ASN A 101 17.07 -10.60 12.37
C ASN A 101 17.51 -11.90 11.68
N LYS A 102 18.61 -11.90 10.93
CA LYS A 102 19.05 -13.07 10.14
C LYS A 102 19.13 -14.36 10.96
N GLY A 103 18.35 -15.37 10.57
CA GLY A 103 18.22 -16.65 11.24
C GLY A 103 17.32 -16.63 12.49
N HIS A 104 16.57 -15.52 12.68
CA HIS A 104 15.58 -15.33 13.75
C HIS A 104 14.36 -14.57 13.25
N GLU A 105 14.13 -14.57 11.94
CA GLU A 105 13.06 -13.83 11.30
C GLU A 105 11.69 -14.31 11.80
N ALA A 106 11.51 -15.62 11.88
CA ALA A 106 10.27 -16.21 12.41
C ALA A 106 10.03 -15.86 13.88
N LYS A 107 11.09 -15.82 14.70
CA LYS A 107 10.98 -15.40 16.10
C LYS A 107 10.48 -13.97 16.20
N ARG A 108 11.06 -13.05 15.42
CA ARG A 108 10.66 -11.64 15.41
C ARG A 108 9.22 -11.47 14.94
N ALA A 109 8.82 -12.20 13.90
CA ALA A 109 7.44 -12.19 13.42
C ALA A 109 6.45 -12.65 14.49
N LEU A 110 6.79 -13.71 15.25
CA LEU A 110 5.96 -14.18 16.37
C LEU A 110 5.83 -13.14 17.48
N ASP A 111 6.90 -12.42 17.83
CA ASP A 111 6.84 -11.34 18.82
C ASP A 111 5.85 -10.25 18.40
N MET A 112 5.86 -9.88 17.12
CA MET A 112 4.94 -8.86 16.57
C MET A 112 3.50 -9.37 16.49
N ILE A 113 3.27 -10.61 16.07
CA ILE A 113 1.94 -11.25 16.09
C ILE A 113 1.37 -11.22 17.51
N ASP A 114 2.13 -11.68 18.51
CA ASP A 114 1.74 -11.67 19.92
C ASP A 114 1.39 -10.26 20.39
N SER A 115 2.18 -9.26 20.00
CA SER A 115 1.95 -7.87 20.39
C SER A 115 0.60 -7.32 19.94
N VAL A 116 0.11 -7.71 18.75
CA VAL A 116 -1.22 -7.30 18.25
C VAL A 116 -2.32 -8.02 19.04
N TYR A 117 -2.15 -9.31 19.35
CA TYR A 117 -3.07 -10.04 20.23
C TYR A 117 -3.17 -9.38 21.61
N MET A 118 -2.03 -8.99 22.20
CA MET A 118 -2.00 -8.29 23.48
C MET A 118 -2.76 -6.96 23.46
N GLN A 119 -2.74 -6.20 22.32
CA GLN A 119 -3.56 -5.00 22.17
C GLN A 119 -5.06 -5.35 22.20
N ALA A 120 -5.48 -6.39 21.49
CA ALA A 120 -6.87 -6.83 21.47
C ALA A 120 -7.35 -7.33 22.83
N GLU A 121 -6.51 -8.06 23.55
CA GLU A 121 -6.80 -8.56 24.90
C GLU A 121 -6.91 -7.45 25.95
N ARG A 122 -6.08 -6.40 25.83
CA ARG A 122 -6.12 -5.25 26.73
C ARG A 122 -7.34 -4.34 26.48
N HIS A 123 -7.84 -4.29 25.24
CA HIS A 123 -8.90 -3.35 24.81
C HIS A 123 -10.07 -4.05 24.11
N PRO A 124 -10.68 -5.10 24.72
CA PRO A 124 -11.73 -5.91 24.10
C PRO A 124 -13.03 -5.15 23.83
N ASP A 125 -13.19 -3.99 24.45
CA ASP A 125 -14.29 -3.05 24.23
C ASP A 125 -14.11 -2.19 22.98
N LYS A 126 -12.88 -2.03 22.47
CA LYS A 126 -12.53 -1.14 21.38
C LYS A 126 -12.10 -1.86 20.11
N MET A 127 -11.45 -3.03 20.23
CA MET A 127 -10.94 -3.78 19.08
C MET A 127 -11.11 -5.28 19.24
N MET A 128 -11.01 -5.99 18.14
CA MET A 128 -10.99 -7.46 18.12
C MET A 128 -10.11 -7.96 16.98
N MET A 129 -9.52 -9.14 17.15
CA MET A 129 -8.86 -9.83 16.05
C MET A 129 -9.91 -10.26 15.01
N ALA A 130 -9.57 -10.12 13.72
CA ALA A 130 -10.40 -10.57 12.61
C ALA A 130 -9.61 -11.54 11.71
N PHE A 131 -10.25 -12.66 11.35
CA PHE A 131 -9.63 -13.74 10.58
C PHE A 131 -10.40 -14.06 9.29
N SER A 132 -11.50 -13.37 9.07
CA SER A 132 -12.40 -13.56 7.93
C SER A 132 -13.12 -12.26 7.59
N THR A 133 -13.70 -12.22 6.39
CA THR A 133 -14.61 -11.12 6.02
C THR A 133 -15.76 -10.98 7.01
N GLN A 134 -16.28 -12.10 7.53
CA GLN A 134 -17.38 -12.10 8.51
C GLN A 134 -16.96 -11.47 9.84
N ASP A 135 -15.70 -11.63 10.27
CA ASP A 135 -15.21 -11.01 11.51
C ASP A 135 -15.12 -9.48 11.35
N ILE A 136 -14.66 -8.98 10.18
CA ILE A 136 -14.65 -7.53 9.88
C ILE A 136 -16.08 -6.97 9.95
N LEU A 137 -17.04 -7.64 9.31
CA LEU A 137 -18.47 -7.24 9.37
C LEU A 137 -19.03 -7.30 10.79
N THR A 138 -18.55 -8.23 11.60
CA THR A 138 -18.96 -8.34 13.01
C THR A 138 -18.39 -7.20 13.84
N ALA A 139 -17.08 -6.92 13.69
CA ALA A 139 -16.43 -5.78 14.35
C ALA A 139 -17.16 -4.47 14.04
N HIS A 140 -17.46 -4.23 12.75
CA HIS A 140 -18.20 -3.05 12.33
C HIS A 140 -19.58 -2.93 13.00
N ARG A 141 -20.37 -4.03 13.06
CA ARG A 141 -21.68 -4.04 13.75
C ARG A 141 -21.55 -3.80 15.26
N GLU A 142 -20.47 -4.25 15.86
CA GLU A 142 -20.18 -4.05 17.29
C GLU A 142 -19.47 -2.73 17.58
N HIS A 143 -19.25 -1.90 16.57
CA HIS A 143 -18.51 -0.64 16.66
C HIS A 143 -17.10 -0.83 17.24
N LYS A 144 -16.45 -1.92 16.88
CA LYS A 144 -15.06 -2.24 17.22
C LYS A 144 -14.16 -2.10 16.00
N PHE A 145 -12.94 -1.79 16.26
CA PHE A 145 -11.85 -1.81 15.28
C PHE A 145 -11.39 -3.27 15.02
N ALA A 146 -11.34 -3.69 13.77
CA ALA A 146 -10.92 -5.02 13.38
C ALA A 146 -9.40 -5.03 13.11
N ALA A 147 -8.65 -5.81 13.87
CA ALA A 147 -7.22 -6.02 13.67
C ALA A 147 -6.98 -7.31 12.86
N LEU A 148 -6.33 -7.18 11.72
CA LEU A 148 -5.87 -8.27 10.88
C LEU A 148 -4.34 -8.30 10.84
N LEU A 149 -3.75 -9.39 10.39
CA LEU A 149 -2.31 -9.58 10.30
C LEU A 149 -1.89 -9.86 8.85
N GLY A 150 -0.88 -9.12 8.39
CA GLY A 150 -0.20 -9.38 7.13
C GLY A 150 1.30 -9.52 7.37
N VAL A 151 1.93 -10.59 6.88
CA VAL A 151 3.39 -10.73 6.95
C VAL A 151 4.00 -10.01 5.76
N GLU A 152 4.89 -9.07 6.02
CA GLU A 152 5.60 -8.35 4.97
C GLU A 152 6.97 -8.96 4.70
N GLY A 153 7.04 -9.66 3.56
CA GLY A 153 8.25 -10.31 3.09
C GLY A 153 8.34 -11.79 3.45
N GLY A 154 8.35 -12.62 2.42
CA GLY A 154 8.38 -14.08 2.58
C GLY A 154 9.68 -14.64 3.16
N HIS A 155 10.74 -13.83 3.31
CA HIS A 155 11.93 -14.21 4.08
C HIS A 155 11.58 -14.53 5.55
N ALA A 156 10.47 -13.97 6.07
CA ALA A 156 10.00 -14.24 7.42
C ALA A 156 9.58 -15.71 7.66
N ILE A 157 9.41 -16.53 6.61
CA ILE A 157 9.17 -17.97 6.76
C ILE A 157 10.46 -18.80 6.70
N GLU A 158 11.65 -18.17 6.60
CA GLU A 158 12.95 -18.84 6.64
C GLU A 158 13.08 -20.03 5.66
N GLY A 159 12.42 -19.93 4.47
CA GLY A 159 12.38 -21.00 3.47
C GLY A 159 11.59 -22.24 3.89
N ASP A 160 10.78 -22.18 4.94
CA ASP A 160 10.00 -23.30 5.44
C ASP A 160 8.49 -23.09 5.33
N ILE A 161 7.83 -23.86 4.48
CA ILE A 161 6.39 -23.80 4.27
C ILE A 161 5.55 -24.16 5.52
N ARG A 162 6.15 -24.83 6.51
CA ARG A 162 5.48 -25.14 7.77
C ARG A 162 5.29 -23.86 8.59
N ILE A 163 6.25 -22.95 8.57
CA ILE A 163 6.14 -21.63 9.23
C ILE A 163 5.01 -20.81 8.58
N LEU A 164 4.87 -20.83 7.24
CA LEU A 164 3.73 -20.21 6.57
C LEU A 164 2.39 -20.74 7.08
N ARG A 165 2.26 -22.06 7.25
CA ARG A 165 1.05 -22.69 7.80
C ARG A 165 0.80 -22.28 9.24
N ASP A 166 1.85 -22.16 10.04
CA ASP A 166 1.74 -21.73 11.44
C ASP A 166 1.32 -20.25 11.53
N TYR A 167 1.84 -19.38 10.68
CA TYR A 167 1.37 -18.00 10.60
C TYR A 167 -0.12 -17.92 10.26
N TYR A 168 -0.61 -18.74 9.30
CA TYR A 168 -2.04 -18.78 9.00
C TYR A 168 -2.88 -19.23 10.20
N ARG A 169 -2.43 -20.23 10.95
CA ARG A 169 -3.09 -20.69 12.20
C ARG A 169 -3.10 -19.60 13.27
N LEU A 170 -2.04 -18.79 13.32
CA LEU A 170 -1.94 -17.62 14.20
C LEU A 170 -2.70 -16.39 13.70
N GLY A 171 -3.42 -16.47 12.59
CA GLY A 171 -4.31 -15.41 12.13
C GLY A 171 -3.76 -14.52 11.04
N VAL A 172 -2.58 -14.78 10.48
CA VAL A 172 -2.09 -14.06 9.30
C VAL A 172 -3.00 -14.33 8.11
N ARG A 173 -3.41 -13.28 7.40
CA ARG A 173 -4.35 -13.39 6.28
C ARG A 173 -3.80 -12.91 4.95
N TYR A 174 -2.67 -12.22 4.92
CA TYR A 174 -1.86 -12.10 3.70
C TYR A 174 -0.37 -12.31 4.00
N MET A 175 0.40 -12.63 2.97
CA MET A 175 1.86 -12.52 3.00
C MET A 175 2.34 -11.88 1.70
N THR A 176 3.17 -10.84 1.84
CA THR A 176 3.91 -10.24 0.73
C THR A 176 5.05 -11.18 0.35
N LEU A 177 5.14 -11.58 -0.93
CA LEU A 177 6.09 -12.61 -1.36
C LEU A 177 7.55 -12.22 -1.17
N THR A 178 7.87 -10.94 -1.35
CA THR A 178 9.18 -10.36 -1.05
C THR A 178 9.01 -9.04 -0.30
N TRP A 179 10.03 -8.61 0.42
CA TRP A 179 10.21 -7.20 0.78
C TRP A 179 11.17 -6.53 -0.21
N SER A 180 11.96 -5.54 0.21
CA SER A 180 12.95 -4.87 -0.64
C SER A 180 14.20 -5.74 -0.93
N ASN A 181 14.15 -7.02 -0.59
CA ASN A 181 15.18 -8.03 -0.81
C ASN A 181 14.64 -9.24 -1.57
N THR A 182 15.37 -9.66 -2.61
CA THR A 182 15.20 -10.97 -3.24
C THR A 182 15.42 -12.06 -2.19
N ASN A 183 14.54 -13.07 -2.17
CA ASN A 183 14.55 -14.14 -1.17
C ASN A 183 14.27 -15.51 -1.80
N GLU A 184 14.05 -16.54 -0.99
CA GLU A 184 13.82 -17.92 -1.42
C GLU A 184 12.53 -18.10 -2.24
N ILE A 185 11.60 -17.11 -2.21
CA ILE A 185 10.32 -17.14 -2.94
C ILE A 185 10.46 -16.55 -4.34
N GLY A 186 11.19 -15.43 -4.48
CA GLY A 186 11.33 -14.75 -5.77
C GLY A 186 12.09 -13.44 -5.71
N ASP A 187 12.18 -12.80 -6.86
CA ASP A 187 12.89 -11.54 -7.02
C ASP A 187 12.06 -10.35 -6.51
N SER A 188 12.74 -9.43 -5.83
CA SER A 188 12.20 -8.17 -5.32
C SER A 188 12.45 -7.00 -6.30
N SER A 189 11.53 -6.03 -6.31
CA SER A 189 11.71 -4.76 -7.01
C SER A 189 12.80 -3.87 -6.36
N GLY A 190 13.16 -4.15 -5.10
CA GLY A 190 14.12 -3.34 -4.36
C GLY A 190 15.56 -3.58 -4.77
N ASP A 191 15.90 -4.79 -5.20
CA ASP A 191 17.27 -5.20 -5.49
C ASP A 191 17.46 -5.90 -6.86
N VAL A 192 16.40 -6.06 -7.66
CA VAL A 192 16.43 -6.74 -8.97
C VAL A 192 17.46 -6.18 -9.96
N THR A 193 17.93 -4.97 -9.72
CA THR A 193 18.97 -4.33 -10.56
C THR A 193 20.38 -4.46 -9.99
N ASP A 194 20.57 -5.08 -8.82
CA ASP A 194 21.90 -5.28 -8.25
C ASP A 194 22.62 -6.45 -8.96
N PRO A 195 23.68 -6.18 -9.75
CA PRO A 195 24.39 -7.22 -10.51
C PRO A 195 25.21 -8.17 -9.61
N LYS A 196 25.31 -7.89 -8.32
CA LYS A 196 26.03 -8.74 -7.35
C LYS A 196 25.15 -9.84 -6.78
N LEU A 197 23.82 -9.71 -6.92
CA LEU A 197 22.87 -10.69 -6.43
C LEU A 197 22.56 -11.72 -7.52
N GLN A 198 22.32 -12.94 -7.10
CA GLN A 198 21.78 -13.96 -7.97
C GLN A 198 20.26 -13.79 -8.02
N HIS A 199 19.73 -13.48 -9.20
CA HIS A 199 18.31 -13.37 -9.44
C HIS A 199 17.72 -14.68 -9.95
N HIS A 200 16.43 -14.89 -9.67
CA HIS A 200 15.67 -16.08 -10.02
C HIS A 200 14.91 -15.95 -11.35
N ASN A 201 14.85 -14.72 -11.89
CA ASN A 201 14.01 -14.36 -13.01
C ASN A 201 12.50 -14.59 -12.75
N GLY A 202 12.08 -14.22 -11.56
CA GLY A 202 10.70 -14.34 -11.07
C GLY A 202 10.58 -15.26 -9.86
N LEU A 203 9.48 -16.02 -9.80
CA LEU A 203 9.24 -16.99 -8.73
C LEU A 203 10.18 -18.20 -8.82
N THR A 204 10.74 -18.58 -7.69
CA THR A 204 11.46 -19.86 -7.54
C THR A 204 10.49 -21.06 -7.55
N PRO A 205 10.99 -22.30 -7.68
CA PRO A 205 10.15 -23.49 -7.44
C PRO A 205 9.48 -23.49 -6.06
N PHE A 206 10.18 -23.04 -5.02
CA PHE A 206 9.62 -22.88 -3.67
C PHE A 206 8.56 -21.78 -3.63
N GLY A 207 8.80 -20.64 -4.28
CA GLY A 207 7.81 -19.56 -4.39
C GLY A 207 6.50 -20.01 -5.03
N ARG A 208 6.55 -20.90 -6.03
CA ARG A 208 5.36 -21.49 -6.65
C ARG A 208 4.59 -22.38 -5.67
N GLN A 209 5.29 -23.17 -4.84
CA GLN A 209 4.66 -23.94 -3.76
C GLN A 209 3.99 -23.01 -2.74
N VAL A 210 4.67 -21.93 -2.35
CA VAL A 210 4.13 -20.94 -1.40
C VAL A 210 2.83 -20.32 -1.93
N VAL A 211 2.79 -19.84 -3.19
CA VAL A 211 1.56 -19.27 -3.77
C VAL A 211 0.42 -20.30 -3.83
N THR A 212 0.72 -21.54 -4.20
CA THR A 212 -0.27 -22.62 -4.21
C THR A 212 -0.84 -22.87 -2.82
N GLU A 213 0.03 -22.97 -1.81
CA GLU A 213 -0.36 -23.23 -0.41
C GLU A 213 -1.14 -22.04 0.19
N MET A 214 -0.76 -20.79 -0.12
CA MET A 214 -1.53 -19.62 0.29
C MET A 214 -2.96 -19.68 -0.24
N ASN A 215 -3.14 -19.97 -1.53
CA ASN A 215 -4.48 -20.14 -2.13
C ASN A 215 -5.26 -21.27 -1.44
N ARG A 216 -4.61 -22.43 -1.17
CA ARG A 216 -5.23 -23.57 -0.51
C ARG A 216 -5.70 -23.25 0.90
N MET A 217 -4.92 -22.49 1.65
CA MET A 217 -5.26 -22.10 3.04
C MET A 217 -6.31 -21.00 3.11
N GLY A 218 -6.40 -20.13 2.09
CA GLY A 218 -7.20 -18.91 2.13
C GLY A 218 -6.40 -17.70 2.66
N MET A 219 -5.07 -17.72 2.45
CA MET A 219 -4.19 -16.58 2.67
C MET A 219 -4.07 -15.80 1.37
N ILE A 220 -4.30 -14.50 1.42
CA ILE A 220 -4.21 -13.61 0.27
C ILE A 220 -2.74 -13.51 -0.17
N VAL A 221 -2.48 -13.69 -1.46
CA VAL A 221 -1.16 -13.44 -2.05
C VAL A 221 -0.98 -11.94 -2.25
N ASP A 222 -0.01 -11.35 -1.58
CA ASP A 222 0.33 -9.95 -1.74
C ASP A 222 1.56 -9.79 -2.65
N ILE A 223 1.38 -8.96 -3.69
CA ILE A 223 2.41 -8.72 -4.72
C ILE A 223 3.07 -7.34 -4.57
N SER A 224 2.86 -6.61 -3.49
CA SER A 224 3.69 -5.44 -3.19
C SER A 224 5.15 -5.87 -3.09
N HIS A 225 6.09 -4.99 -3.37
CA HIS A 225 7.53 -5.23 -3.34
C HIS A 225 8.12 -6.17 -4.38
N VAL A 226 7.33 -7.01 -5.06
CA VAL A 226 7.90 -7.99 -5.99
C VAL A 226 8.44 -7.33 -7.27
N ALA A 227 9.43 -7.95 -7.89
CA ALA A 227 9.87 -7.58 -9.24
C ALA A 227 8.77 -7.83 -10.28
N ASP A 228 8.82 -7.12 -11.42
CA ASP A 228 7.80 -7.23 -12.47
C ASP A 228 7.61 -8.68 -12.94
N THR A 229 8.71 -9.44 -13.12
CA THR A 229 8.66 -10.85 -13.51
C THR A 229 7.97 -11.71 -12.44
N THR A 230 8.25 -11.48 -11.17
CA THR A 230 7.62 -12.17 -10.04
C THR A 230 6.12 -11.85 -9.99
N PHE A 231 5.74 -10.60 -10.23
CA PHE A 231 4.35 -10.17 -10.31
C PHE A 231 3.57 -11.00 -11.35
N TYR A 232 4.03 -10.99 -12.61
CA TYR A 232 3.30 -11.69 -13.67
C TYR A 232 3.16 -13.18 -13.40
N GLN A 233 4.23 -13.83 -12.91
CA GLN A 233 4.21 -15.26 -12.60
C GLN A 233 3.30 -15.56 -11.40
N ALA A 234 3.27 -14.73 -10.37
CA ALA A 234 2.40 -14.91 -9.21
C ALA A 234 0.91 -14.75 -9.59
N VAL A 235 0.58 -13.72 -10.38
CA VAL A 235 -0.79 -13.47 -10.83
C VAL A 235 -1.29 -14.56 -11.77
N GLU A 236 -0.44 -15.04 -12.71
CA GLU A 236 -0.79 -16.10 -13.65
C GLU A 236 -1.12 -17.42 -12.97
N MET A 237 -0.36 -17.77 -11.91
CA MET A 237 -0.56 -19.05 -11.24
C MET A 237 -1.56 -19.01 -10.10
N SER A 238 -1.85 -17.84 -9.54
CA SER A 238 -2.80 -17.71 -8.43
C SER A 238 -4.22 -18.08 -8.86
N ARG A 239 -4.82 -19.05 -8.19
CA ARG A 239 -6.23 -19.43 -8.39
C ARG A 239 -7.20 -18.44 -7.74
N ALA A 240 -6.72 -17.65 -6.79
CA ALA A 240 -7.48 -16.63 -6.09
C ALA A 240 -7.06 -15.23 -6.56
N PRO A 241 -7.92 -14.22 -6.39
CA PRO A 241 -7.50 -12.84 -6.56
C PRO A 241 -6.30 -12.49 -5.67
N VAL A 242 -5.36 -11.68 -6.20
CA VAL A 242 -4.21 -11.19 -5.45
C VAL A 242 -4.42 -9.74 -5.03
N ILE A 243 -3.64 -9.25 -4.08
CA ILE A 243 -3.60 -7.83 -3.72
C ILE A 243 -2.21 -7.26 -3.96
N ALA A 244 -2.14 -5.94 -4.22
CA ALA A 244 -0.99 -5.13 -3.88
C ALA A 244 -1.36 -4.36 -2.63
N SER A 245 -0.89 -4.77 -1.46
CA SER A 245 -1.32 -4.22 -0.18
C SER A 245 -0.97 -2.74 -0.01
N HIS A 246 0.08 -2.26 -0.68
CA HIS A 246 0.54 -0.86 -0.63
C HIS A 246 1.44 -0.53 -1.84
N SER A 247 0.84 -0.25 -3.02
CA SER A 247 1.57 0.09 -4.26
C SER A 247 0.82 1.13 -5.08
N SER A 248 1.55 2.13 -5.60
CA SER A 248 0.98 3.22 -6.38
C SER A 248 1.22 3.05 -7.89
N SER A 249 0.98 4.09 -8.71
CA SER A 249 1.13 4.02 -10.17
C SER A 249 2.53 4.43 -10.62
N ARG A 250 3.21 3.56 -11.40
CA ARG A 250 4.51 3.85 -12.01
C ARG A 250 4.42 4.89 -13.12
N ALA A 251 3.26 5.03 -13.74
CA ALA A 251 3.04 6.04 -14.79
C ALA A 251 3.13 7.48 -14.26
N LEU A 252 2.79 7.71 -12.99
CA LEU A 252 2.86 9.03 -12.34
C LEU A 252 4.18 9.23 -11.60
N THR A 253 4.68 8.19 -10.94
CA THR A 253 5.94 8.22 -10.22
C THR A 253 6.75 6.96 -10.56
N ASN A 254 7.87 7.15 -11.26
CA ASN A 254 8.68 6.05 -11.82
C ASN A 254 9.54 5.35 -10.74
N ALA A 255 8.88 4.88 -9.69
CA ALA A 255 9.48 4.05 -8.66
C ALA A 255 9.31 2.56 -9.02
N PRO A 256 10.34 1.71 -8.88
CA PRO A 256 10.22 0.26 -9.13
C PRO A 256 9.14 -0.41 -8.28
N ARG A 257 8.85 0.14 -7.10
CA ARG A 257 7.79 -0.29 -6.17
C ARG A 257 6.37 -0.05 -6.70
N ASN A 258 6.21 0.85 -7.65
CA ASN A 258 4.93 1.19 -8.24
C ASN A 258 4.57 0.26 -9.40
N MET A 259 3.28 0.08 -9.63
CA MET A 259 2.72 -0.79 -10.67
C MET A 259 2.64 -0.07 -12.02
N THR A 260 3.04 -0.75 -13.09
CA THR A 260 2.79 -0.26 -14.46
C THR A 260 1.31 -0.36 -14.82
N ASP A 261 0.87 0.36 -15.85
CA ASP A 261 -0.50 0.28 -16.35
C ASP A 261 -0.87 -1.16 -16.79
N ASP A 262 0.11 -1.90 -17.31
CA ASP A 262 -0.12 -3.29 -17.72
C ASP A 262 -0.27 -4.22 -16.52
N MET A 263 0.51 -4.01 -15.46
CA MET A 263 0.33 -4.72 -14.20
C MET A 263 -1.04 -4.42 -13.57
N LEU A 264 -1.49 -3.17 -13.59
CA LEU A 264 -2.82 -2.78 -13.10
C LEU A 264 -3.95 -3.46 -13.88
N ARG A 265 -3.85 -3.51 -15.23
CA ARG A 265 -4.82 -4.25 -16.06
C ARG A 265 -4.78 -5.76 -15.81
N THR A 266 -3.60 -6.31 -15.59
CA THR A 266 -3.41 -7.74 -15.31
C THR A 266 -4.00 -8.11 -13.94
N LEU A 267 -3.75 -7.29 -12.92
CA LEU A 267 -4.36 -7.44 -11.60
C LEU A 267 -5.89 -7.36 -11.67
N ALA A 268 -6.44 -6.41 -12.44
CA ALA A 268 -7.89 -6.30 -12.63
C ALA A 268 -8.50 -7.54 -13.31
N LYS A 269 -7.83 -8.13 -14.31
CA LYS A 269 -8.25 -9.39 -14.94
C LYS A 269 -8.26 -10.57 -13.96
N ASN A 270 -7.39 -10.55 -12.97
CA ASN A 270 -7.36 -11.53 -11.87
C ASN A 270 -8.43 -11.26 -10.80
N ASN A 271 -9.26 -10.22 -10.92
CA ASN A 271 -10.18 -9.70 -9.91
C ASN A 271 -9.49 -9.19 -8.62
N GLY A 272 -8.20 -8.90 -8.69
CA GLY A 272 -7.41 -8.37 -7.58
C GLY A 272 -7.73 -6.92 -7.25
N VAL A 273 -7.03 -6.37 -6.27
CA VAL A 273 -7.12 -4.96 -5.86
C VAL A 273 -5.73 -4.41 -5.54
N ALA A 274 -5.44 -3.21 -6.04
CA ALA A 274 -4.24 -2.46 -5.70
C ALA A 274 -4.60 -1.35 -4.71
N GLN A 275 -3.90 -1.35 -3.59
CA GLN A 275 -4.08 -0.37 -2.51
C GLN A 275 -3.02 0.72 -2.67
N VAL A 276 -3.46 1.95 -2.78
CA VAL A 276 -2.56 3.10 -3.03
C VAL A 276 -1.71 3.36 -1.80
N ASN A 277 -0.39 3.35 -1.98
CA ASN A 277 0.58 3.68 -0.93
C ASN A 277 0.68 5.20 -0.75
N PHE A 278 0.90 5.67 0.49
CA PHE A 278 0.95 7.11 0.82
C PHE A 278 2.38 7.65 0.89
N TYR A 279 3.39 6.84 0.68
CA TYR A 279 4.78 7.30 0.76
C TYR A 279 5.09 8.37 -0.28
N CYS A 280 5.62 9.50 0.17
CA CYS A 280 5.91 10.66 -0.68
C CYS A 280 6.74 10.32 -1.92
N ALA A 281 7.71 9.40 -1.81
CA ALA A 281 8.55 9.00 -2.93
C ALA A 281 7.85 8.05 -3.92
N PHE A 282 6.68 7.51 -3.57
CA PHE A 282 5.87 6.67 -4.47
C PHE A 282 4.70 7.41 -5.09
N ILE A 283 4.36 8.61 -4.58
CA ILE A 283 3.27 9.42 -5.10
C ILE A 283 3.72 10.72 -5.77
N SER A 284 5.00 11.10 -5.67
CA SER A 284 5.51 12.33 -6.29
C SER A 284 6.88 12.13 -6.92
N GLU A 285 6.93 12.17 -8.25
CA GLU A 285 8.18 12.05 -9.01
C GLU A 285 9.17 13.16 -8.65
N LYS A 286 8.67 14.37 -8.38
CA LYS A 286 9.49 15.49 -7.91
C LYS A 286 10.13 15.18 -6.56
N TYR A 287 9.34 14.67 -5.61
CA TYR A 287 9.86 14.28 -4.29
C TYR A 287 10.91 13.18 -4.43
N ARG A 288 10.60 12.11 -5.16
CA ARG A 288 11.47 10.96 -5.39
C ARG A 288 12.82 11.36 -5.99
N THR A 289 12.81 12.14 -7.06
CA THR A 289 14.05 12.59 -7.73
C THR A 289 14.87 13.52 -6.85
N THR A 290 14.23 14.42 -6.10
CA THR A 290 14.92 15.32 -5.17
C THR A 290 15.52 14.53 -3.99
N ALA A 291 14.79 13.58 -3.41
CA ALA A 291 15.29 12.70 -2.35
C ALA A 291 16.53 11.91 -2.81
N HIS A 292 16.49 11.36 -4.04
CA HIS A 292 17.63 10.67 -4.65
C HIS A 292 18.87 11.59 -4.79
N GLN A 293 18.68 12.81 -5.26
CA GLN A 293 19.76 13.78 -5.38
C GLN A 293 20.36 14.14 -4.01
N LEU A 294 19.53 14.34 -2.98
CA LEU A 294 20.01 14.60 -1.62
C LEU A 294 20.77 13.41 -1.04
N ALA A 295 20.32 12.18 -1.31
CA ALA A 295 21.03 10.97 -0.91
C ALA A 295 22.42 10.86 -1.60
N GLU A 296 22.50 11.08 -2.92
CA GLU A 296 23.76 11.07 -3.69
C GLU A 296 24.73 12.15 -3.22
N GLN A 297 24.21 13.33 -2.89
CA GLN A 297 25.00 14.45 -2.35
C GLN A 297 25.38 14.26 -0.88
N LYS A 298 24.88 13.21 -0.22
CA LYS A 298 25.04 12.95 1.22
C LYS A 298 24.59 14.14 2.06
N ASP A 299 23.43 14.73 1.72
CA ASP A 299 22.90 15.87 2.45
C ASP A 299 22.70 15.50 3.93
N PRO A 300 23.26 16.29 4.87
CA PRO A 300 23.26 15.92 6.28
C PRO A 300 21.86 15.89 6.91
N ASP A 301 20.91 16.73 6.47
CA ASP A 301 19.56 16.72 7.02
C ASP A 301 18.79 15.50 6.50
N TYR A 302 18.97 15.14 5.21
CA TYR A 302 18.39 13.93 4.63
C TYR A 302 18.89 12.67 5.36
N LEU A 303 20.21 12.51 5.48
CA LEU A 303 20.80 11.35 6.16
C LEU A 303 20.40 11.27 7.63
N LYS A 304 20.26 12.44 8.30
CA LYS A 304 19.83 12.45 9.69
C LYS A 304 18.38 12.00 9.86
N VAL A 305 17.48 12.37 8.96
CA VAL A 305 16.10 11.86 8.97
C VAL A 305 16.09 10.35 8.80
N GLN A 306 16.84 9.82 7.81
CA GLN A 306 16.92 8.37 7.58
C GLN A 306 17.50 7.64 8.80
N GLU A 307 18.57 8.16 9.42
CA GLU A 307 19.17 7.57 10.62
C GLU A 307 18.18 7.50 11.80
N LEU A 308 17.42 8.59 12.02
CA LEU A 308 16.52 8.68 13.16
C LEU A 308 15.23 7.90 12.95
N PHE A 309 14.77 7.78 11.71
CA PHE A 309 13.53 7.07 11.39
C PHE A 309 13.58 5.58 11.76
N ILE A 310 14.72 4.93 11.56
CA ILE A 310 14.92 3.51 11.86
C ILE A 310 15.22 3.22 13.34
N LYS A 311 15.38 4.24 14.19
CA LYS A 311 15.60 4.07 15.63
C LYS A 311 14.28 3.89 16.37
N ALA A 312 14.33 3.19 17.51
CA ALA A 312 13.23 3.18 18.47
C ALA A 312 12.79 4.61 18.83
N GLN A 313 11.50 4.90 18.73
CA GLN A 313 10.94 6.26 18.84
C GLN A 313 10.78 6.69 20.30
N THR A 314 11.90 6.81 21.03
CA THR A 314 11.89 7.44 22.36
C THR A 314 11.52 8.94 22.25
N PRO A 315 11.05 9.59 23.33
CA PRO A 315 10.71 11.02 23.29
C PRO A 315 11.84 11.91 22.74
N GLU A 316 13.10 11.59 23.03
CA GLU A 316 14.26 12.31 22.54
C GLU A 316 14.45 12.12 21.03
N VAL A 317 14.33 10.88 20.54
CA VAL A 317 14.42 10.54 19.11
C VAL A 317 13.29 11.20 18.34
N VAL A 318 12.06 11.17 18.85
CA VAL A 318 10.89 11.84 18.24
C VAL A 318 11.14 13.35 18.11
N GLN A 319 11.65 14.00 19.15
CA GLN A 319 11.95 15.43 19.10
C GLN A 319 13.08 15.76 18.12
N GLU A 320 14.14 14.95 18.09
CA GLU A 320 15.27 15.14 17.18
C GLU A 320 14.83 14.88 15.72
N LEU A 321 14.02 13.87 15.48
CA LEU A 321 13.45 13.54 14.16
C LEU A 321 12.56 14.68 13.65
N ALA A 322 11.67 15.20 14.49
CA ALA A 322 10.82 16.34 14.14
C ALA A 322 11.65 17.58 13.75
N ALA A 323 12.72 17.88 14.50
CA ALA A 323 13.64 18.98 14.19
C ALA A 323 14.41 18.72 12.86
N ALA A 324 14.84 17.49 12.61
CA ALA A 324 15.50 17.11 11.37
C ALA A 324 14.55 17.20 10.16
N LYS A 325 13.31 16.68 10.29
CA LYS A 325 12.26 16.82 9.26
C LYS A 325 11.93 18.28 8.96
N ALA A 326 11.86 19.15 9.96
CA ALA A 326 11.63 20.58 9.77
C ALA A 326 12.75 21.28 8.96
N ARG A 327 14.03 20.90 9.18
CA ARG A 327 15.15 21.42 8.36
C ARG A 327 15.11 20.85 6.94
N LEU A 328 14.81 19.58 6.81
CA LEU A 328 14.72 18.92 5.49
C LEU A 328 13.56 19.47 4.63
N ALA A 329 12.44 19.87 5.26
CA ALA A 329 11.25 20.37 4.56
C ALA A 329 11.52 21.57 3.63
N ALA A 330 12.54 22.39 3.92
CA ALA A 330 12.95 23.49 3.04
C ALA A 330 13.57 22.99 1.71
N LYS A 331 14.21 21.83 1.71
CA LYS A 331 14.88 21.21 0.57
C LYS A 331 14.00 20.15 -0.10
N LEU A 332 13.20 19.46 0.69
CA LEU A 332 12.36 18.32 0.28
C LEU A 332 10.95 18.50 0.88
N PRO A 333 10.13 19.41 0.32
CA PRO A 333 8.78 19.63 0.83
C PRO A 333 7.88 18.43 0.53
N ARG A 334 7.03 18.08 1.50
CA ARG A 334 6.01 17.04 1.35
C ARG A 334 5.11 17.36 0.14
N PRO A 335 4.76 16.36 -0.70
CA PRO A 335 3.82 16.55 -1.78
C PRO A 335 2.42 16.88 -1.24
N PRO A 336 1.56 17.60 -2.01
CA PRO A 336 0.19 17.86 -1.61
C PRO A 336 -0.65 16.57 -1.64
N LEU A 337 -1.77 16.55 -0.91
CA LEU A 337 -2.73 15.43 -0.95
C LEU A 337 -3.22 15.12 -2.38
N SER A 338 -3.29 16.14 -3.26
CA SER A 338 -3.69 15.95 -4.65
C SER A 338 -2.83 14.92 -5.40
N ASP A 339 -1.53 14.82 -5.07
CA ASP A 339 -0.64 13.84 -5.71
C ASP A 339 -1.10 12.40 -5.38
N LEU A 340 -1.50 12.14 -4.14
CA LEU A 340 -2.10 10.85 -3.75
C LEU A 340 -3.39 10.58 -4.51
N ILE A 341 -4.27 11.58 -4.59
CA ILE A 341 -5.57 11.45 -5.28
C ILE A 341 -5.37 11.25 -6.78
N ASP A 342 -4.35 11.86 -7.39
CA ASP A 342 -3.99 11.64 -8.80
C ASP A 342 -3.61 10.18 -9.06
N HIS A 343 -2.93 9.52 -8.10
CA HIS A 343 -2.66 8.09 -8.19
C HIS A 343 -3.94 7.25 -8.13
N VAL A 344 -4.88 7.56 -7.22
CA VAL A 344 -6.19 6.90 -7.18
C VAL A 344 -6.91 7.05 -8.52
N ASP A 345 -7.02 8.29 -9.05
CA ASP A 345 -7.68 8.56 -10.34
C ASP A 345 -7.04 7.78 -11.49
N HIS A 346 -5.71 7.77 -11.57
CA HIS A 346 -5.01 7.05 -12.63
C HIS A 346 -5.26 5.54 -12.53
N MET A 347 -5.15 4.97 -11.33
CA MET A 347 -5.36 3.54 -11.12
C MET A 347 -6.81 3.15 -11.40
N VAL A 348 -7.79 3.95 -10.99
CA VAL A 348 -9.20 3.76 -11.33
C VAL A 348 -9.43 3.84 -12.85
N LYS A 349 -8.81 4.80 -13.53
CA LYS A 349 -8.90 4.93 -14.99
C LYS A 349 -8.34 3.72 -15.74
N VAL A 350 -7.29 3.09 -15.22
CA VAL A 350 -6.58 1.98 -15.87
C VAL A 350 -7.19 0.62 -15.53
N ALA A 351 -7.48 0.38 -14.27
CA ALA A 351 -7.94 -0.91 -13.73
C ALA A 351 -9.46 -0.97 -13.51
N GLY A 352 -10.11 0.17 -13.34
CA GLY A 352 -11.51 0.26 -12.90
C GLY A 352 -11.64 0.47 -11.40
N VAL A 353 -12.73 1.11 -10.97
CA VAL A 353 -13.00 1.46 -9.58
C VAL A 353 -13.10 0.25 -8.64
N ASP A 354 -13.43 -0.93 -9.18
CA ASP A 354 -13.55 -2.19 -8.43
C ASP A 354 -12.18 -2.78 -8.01
N HIS A 355 -11.06 -2.17 -8.44
CA HIS A 355 -9.71 -2.72 -8.31
C HIS A 355 -8.74 -1.77 -7.60
N VAL A 356 -9.24 -0.74 -6.91
CA VAL A 356 -8.43 0.25 -6.19
C VAL A 356 -8.92 0.39 -4.75
N GLY A 357 -7.98 0.60 -3.82
CA GLY A 357 -8.26 0.85 -2.42
C GLY A 357 -7.11 1.60 -1.73
N LEU A 358 -7.00 1.50 -0.41
CA LEU A 358 -6.07 2.26 0.42
C LEU A 358 -5.13 1.32 1.18
N GLY A 359 -3.83 1.62 1.14
CA GLY A 359 -2.79 0.92 1.90
C GLY A 359 -1.73 1.94 2.30
N SER A 360 -1.88 2.54 3.48
CA SER A 360 -1.19 3.78 3.84
C SER A 360 0.32 3.63 3.99
N ASP A 361 0.77 2.48 4.48
CA ASP A 361 2.15 2.24 4.87
C ASP A 361 2.56 3.12 6.09
N PHE A 362 1.57 3.49 6.92
CA PHE A 362 1.81 4.29 8.12
C PHE A 362 2.69 3.52 9.12
N ASP A 363 3.53 4.25 9.85
CA ASP A 363 4.61 3.78 10.71
C ASP A 363 5.76 3.07 9.95
N GLY A 364 5.60 2.71 8.64
CA GLY A 364 6.65 2.21 7.76
C GLY A 364 7.29 3.27 6.87
N ILE A 365 6.73 4.48 6.81
CA ILE A 365 7.18 5.59 5.96
C ILE A 365 7.64 6.81 6.75
N ASP A 366 8.68 7.47 6.27
CA ASP A 366 9.20 8.70 6.87
C ASP A 366 8.48 9.97 6.41
N CYS A 367 7.67 9.87 5.35
CA CYS A 367 6.93 10.98 4.74
C CYS A 367 5.59 10.52 4.15
N SER A 368 4.49 11.14 4.59
CA SER A 368 3.15 11.09 4.00
C SER A 368 2.80 12.43 3.34
N PRO A 369 1.82 12.53 2.41
CA PRO A 369 1.44 13.79 1.77
C PRO A 369 0.92 14.80 2.79
N GLN A 370 0.98 16.09 2.42
CA GLN A 370 0.48 17.18 3.28
C GLN A 370 -0.98 16.94 3.65
N GLY A 371 -1.29 17.05 4.93
CA GLY A 371 -2.63 16.85 5.44
C GLY A 371 -3.00 15.38 5.74
N MET A 372 -2.11 14.42 5.47
CA MET A 372 -2.24 13.01 5.85
C MET A 372 -1.24 12.71 6.98
N ASP A 373 -1.48 13.26 8.15
CA ASP A 373 -0.55 13.16 9.28
C ASP A 373 -0.84 11.95 10.19
N SER A 374 -1.99 11.31 9.97
CA SER A 374 -2.40 10.10 10.69
C SER A 374 -3.66 9.47 10.06
N VAL A 375 -4.09 8.33 10.58
CA VAL A 375 -5.37 7.70 10.19
C VAL A 375 -6.58 8.59 10.47
N ALA A 376 -6.48 9.60 11.34
CA ALA A 376 -7.55 10.59 11.58
C ALA A 376 -7.87 11.43 10.33
N ASP A 377 -6.96 11.47 9.37
CA ASP A 377 -7.08 12.27 8.16
C ASP A 377 -7.72 11.54 6.97
N LEU A 378 -8.04 10.25 7.11
CA LEU A 378 -8.69 9.44 6.06
C LEU A 378 -9.96 10.08 5.47
N PRO A 379 -10.81 10.81 6.24
CA PRO A 379 -11.97 11.52 5.68
C PRO A 379 -11.62 12.53 4.58
N LYS A 380 -10.40 13.09 4.57
CA LYS A 380 -9.94 14.04 3.55
C LYS A 380 -9.79 13.37 2.17
N ILE A 381 -9.48 12.07 2.14
CA ILE A 381 -9.43 11.29 0.90
C ILE A 381 -10.85 11.20 0.31
N SER A 382 -11.85 10.86 1.12
CA SER A 382 -13.25 10.79 0.68
C SER A 382 -13.76 12.13 0.18
N GLU A 383 -13.42 13.22 0.87
CA GLU A 383 -13.74 14.58 0.43
C GLU A 383 -13.13 14.90 -0.94
N ALA A 384 -11.83 14.64 -1.08
CA ALA A 384 -11.11 14.94 -2.32
C ALA A 384 -11.61 14.10 -3.50
N LEU A 385 -11.91 12.81 -3.30
CA LEU A 385 -12.49 11.95 -4.32
C LEU A 385 -13.91 12.40 -4.71
N ALA A 386 -14.76 12.76 -3.75
CA ALA A 386 -16.08 13.30 -4.03
C ALA A 386 -16.01 14.62 -4.85
N GLN A 387 -15.05 15.49 -4.54
CA GLN A 387 -14.80 16.72 -5.33
C GLN A 387 -14.37 16.41 -6.77
N ARG A 388 -13.78 15.23 -7.02
CA ARG A 388 -13.43 14.73 -8.35
C ARG A 388 -14.58 13.99 -9.06
N GLY A 389 -15.76 13.91 -8.42
CA GLY A 389 -16.96 13.34 -9.01
C GLY A 389 -17.20 11.85 -8.73
N TYR A 390 -16.46 11.26 -7.81
CA TYR A 390 -16.72 9.90 -7.35
C TYR A 390 -18.08 9.82 -6.64
N THR A 391 -18.85 8.78 -6.96
CA THR A 391 -20.15 8.54 -6.35
C THR A 391 -19.99 7.93 -4.94
N ALA A 392 -21.07 7.92 -4.16
CA ALA A 392 -21.09 7.22 -2.87
C ALA A 392 -20.70 5.73 -3.01
N SER A 393 -21.18 5.07 -4.08
CA SER A 393 -20.80 3.67 -4.38
C SER A 393 -19.32 3.51 -4.71
N ASP A 394 -18.72 4.47 -5.43
CA ASP A 394 -17.29 4.42 -5.75
C ASP A 394 -16.43 4.62 -4.48
N LEU A 395 -16.85 5.54 -3.61
CA LEU A 395 -16.19 5.76 -2.32
C LEU A 395 -16.26 4.51 -1.45
N ASP A 396 -17.44 3.88 -1.32
CA ASP A 396 -17.59 2.65 -0.52
C ASP A 396 -16.68 1.52 -1.01
N LYS A 397 -16.55 1.37 -2.34
CA LYS A 397 -15.63 0.41 -2.95
C LYS A 397 -14.18 0.68 -2.59
N ILE A 398 -13.71 1.92 -2.79
CA ILE A 398 -12.31 2.32 -2.57
C ILE A 398 -11.97 2.26 -1.07
N LEU A 399 -12.89 2.66 -0.19
CA LEU A 399 -12.64 2.71 1.24
C LEU A 399 -12.48 1.32 1.89
N GLY A 400 -13.04 0.25 1.29
CA GLY A 400 -12.86 -1.10 1.85
C GLY A 400 -13.66 -2.19 1.13
N GLY A 401 -14.75 -1.83 0.41
CA GLY A 401 -15.60 -2.79 -0.27
C GLY A 401 -14.86 -3.68 -1.24
N ASN A 402 -13.88 -3.14 -1.97
CA ASN A 402 -13.06 -3.91 -2.91
C ASN A 402 -12.18 -4.95 -2.21
N LEU A 403 -11.59 -4.60 -1.06
CA LEU A 403 -10.81 -5.55 -0.29
C LEU A 403 -11.69 -6.64 0.31
N LEU A 404 -12.85 -6.30 0.87
CA LEU A 404 -13.80 -7.28 1.39
C LEU A 404 -14.23 -8.27 0.31
N ARG A 405 -14.47 -7.81 -0.92
CA ARG A 405 -14.76 -8.67 -2.06
C ARG A 405 -13.61 -9.65 -2.34
N VAL A 406 -12.38 -9.13 -2.47
CA VAL A 406 -11.18 -9.95 -2.75
C VAL A 406 -10.97 -10.98 -1.65
N PHE A 407 -11.02 -10.56 -0.39
CA PHE A 407 -10.83 -11.47 0.74
C PHE A 407 -11.90 -12.57 0.75
N GLY A 408 -13.17 -12.23 0.54
CA GLY A 408 -14.25 -13.23 0.43
C GLY A 408 -14.07 -14.18 -0.76
N ASP A 409 -13.52 -13.73 -1.88
CA ASP A 409 -13.23 -14.59 -3.03
C ASP A 409 -12.05 -15.54 -2.76
N VAL A 410 -11.02 -15.07 -2.04
CA VAL A 410 -9.91 -15.92 -1.56
C VAL A 410 -10.42 -17.01 -0.62
N GLU A 411 -11.33 -16.69 0.31
CA GLU A 411 -11.98 -17.66 1.20
C GLU A 411 -12.75 -18.74 0.41
N LYS A 412 -13.49 -18.35 -0.63
CA LYS A 412 -14.24 -19.27 -1.50
C LYS A 412 -13.32 -20.21 -2.30
N VAL A 413 -12.24 -19.64 -2.88
CA VAL A 413 -11.25 -20.44 -3.63
C VAL A 413 -10.59 -21.46 -2.72
N SER A 414 -10.22 -21.09 -1.50
CA SER A 414 -9.67 -22.02 -0.51
C SER A 414 -10.62 -23.17 -0.21
N GLN A 415 -11.89 -22.87 0.05
CA GLN A 415 -12.91 -23.91 0.30
C GLN A 415 -13.06 -24.86 -0.88
N GLN A 416 -12.98 -24.35 -2.11
CA GLN A 416 -13.05 -25.18 -3.31
C GLN A 416 -11.80 -26.06 -3.45
N MET A 417 -10.59 -25.50 -3.29
CA MET A 417 -9.34 -26.28 -3.39
C MET A 417 -9.27 -27.39 -2.33
N GLN A 418 -9.75 -27.13 -1.13
CA GLN A 418 -9.81 -28.16 -0.07
C GLN A 418 -10.78 -29.29 -0.41
N LYS A 419 -11.95 -28.98 -1.04
CA LYS A 419 -12.90 -30.00 -1.52
C LYS A 419 -12.34 -30.82 -2.68
N GLU A 420 -11.55 -30.20 -3.55
CA GLU A 420 -10.84 -30.88 -4.65
C GLU A 420 -9.70 -31.77 -4.15
N GLY A 421 -9.36 -31.72 -2.87
CA GLY A 421 -8.27 -32.50 -2.30
C GLY A 421 -6.87 -32.05 -2.77
N VAL A 422 -6.75 -30.79 -3.22
CA VAL A 422 -5.46 -30.21 -3.60
C VAL A 422 -4.51 -30.27 -2.39
N ARG A 423 -3.41 -31.01 -2.54
CA ARG A 423 -2.32 -31.12 -1.57
C ARG A 423 -1.04 -30.67 -2.26
N ASP A 424 -0.03 -30.35 -1.44
CA ASP A 424 1.32 -29.94 -1.91
C ASP A 424 1.96 -30.96 -2.84
#